data_3cbbdbce44714065cfe81b3d97e5933e
#
_entry.id   3cbbdbce44714065cfe81b3d97e5933e
#
_cell.length_a   1.000
_cell.length_b   1.000
_cell.length_c   1.000
_cell.angle_alpha   90.00
_cell.angle_beta   90.00
_cell.angle_gamma   90.00
#
_symmetry.space_group_name_H-M   'P 1'
#
loop_
_entity.id
_entity.type
_entity.pdbx_description
1 polymer ?
#
loop_
_entity_poly.entity_id
_entity_poly.type
_entity_poly.pdbx_seq_one_letter_code
_entity_poly.pdbx_strand_id
1 'polypeptide(L)'
;KPELYGILTIFVEDIIQPVRPAEDSTDTELSYSERIKSSPEFQLFKTDFENDVELFRENMNLVIQKNTSLDVNTLLKNTMAIVANHSGSISILDMLQNMREYDDSTYTHSLNVALICNILAGWLKLSDEEIELATACGLFHDIGKLLIPYSIISKPGKLSEEEFATIKKHPTLGYQLLLSQDVDDHVKNAALMHHERSNGSGYPLKLKGNQIDPYARIVAIAGVFAALTAGRCFR
;
A
#
# COMPACT_ATOMS: atom_id res chain seq x y z
N LYS A 1 -4.41 -6.50 -36.06
CA LYS A 1 -3.96 -6.13 -34.71
C LYS A 1 -5.18 -5.62 -33.98
N PRO A 2 -5.69 -6.30 -32.95
CA PRO A 2 -6.79 -5.78 -32.18
C PRO A 2 -6.21 -4.91 -31.06
N GLU A 3 -6.74 -3.71 -30.97
CA GLU A 3 -6.45 -2.75 -29.89
C GLU A 3 -7.12 -3.23 -28.61
N LEU A 4 -6.32 -3.50 -27.56
CA LEU A 4 -6.81 -3.83 -26.24
C LEU A 4 -7.14 -2.53 -25.49
N TYR A 5 -8.34 -2.01 -25.68
CA TYR A 5 -8.95 -1.04 -24.76
C TYR A 5 -10.10 -1.73 -24.04
N GLY A 6 -9.75 -2.56 -23.06
CA GLY A 6 -10.72 -3.08 -22.11
C GLY A 6 -10.98 -2.05 -21.02
N ILE A 7 -11.94 -1.16 -21.23
CA ILE A 7 -12.52 -0.38 -20.13
C ILE A 7 -13.44 -1.35 -19.38
N LEU A 8 -12.99 -1.83 -18.25
CA LEU A 8 -13.86 -2.53 -17.30
C LEU A 8 -14.75 -1.47 -16.63
N THR A 9 -15.91 -1.24 -17.21
CA THR A 9 -16.99 -0.53 -16.53
C THR A 9 -17.65 -1.54 -15.59
N ILE A 10 -17.42 -1.39 -14.29
CA ILE A 10 -18.14 -2.15 -13.28
C ILE A 10 -19.52 -1.49 -13.16
N PHE A 11 -20.54 -2.12 -13.72
CA PHE A 11 -21.92 -1.80 -13.39
C PHE A 11 -22.22 -2.40 -12.02
N VAL A 12 -22.36 -1.54 -11.00
CA VAL A 12 -22.99 -1.94 -9.74
C VAL A 12 -24.49 -1.82 -9.98
N GLU A 13 -25.17 -2.94 -10.25
CA GLU A 13 -26.61 -2.98 -10.16
C GLU A 13 -27.01 -2.91 -8.67
N ASP A 14 -27.47 -1.76 -8.24
CA ASP A 14 -28.12 -1.59 -6.94
C ASP A 14 -29.46 -2.32 -6.92
N ILE A 15 -29.44 -3.63 -6.75
CA ILE A 15 -30.63 -4.37 -6.33
C ILE A 15 -30.71 -4.23 -4.80
N ILE A 16 -31.17 -3.06 -4.33
CA ILE A 16 -31.60 -2.92 -2.95
C ILE A 16 -32.96 -3.65 -2.83
N GLN A 17 -32.93 -4.94 -2.59
CA GLN A 17 -34.08 -5.61 -2.03
C GLN A 17 -34.12 -5.27 -0.52
N PRO A 18 -35.26 -4.78 -0.01
CA PRO A 18 -35.37 -4.56 1.43
C PRO A 18 -35.23 -5.93 2.12
N VAL A 19 -34.14 -6.08 2.86
CA VAL A 19 -33.93 -7.24 3.73
C VAL A 19 -35.04 -7.19 4.77
N ARG A 20 -35.97 -8.17 4.72
CA ARG A 20 -36.92 -8.37 5.81
C ARG A 20 -36.12 -8.70 7.07
N PRO A 21 -36.39 -8.08 8.23
CA PRO A 21 -35.79 -8.48 9.48
C PRO A 21 -36.06 -9.97 9.67
N ALA A 22 -35.02 -10.76 9.80
CA ALA A 22 -35.17 -12.15 10.25
C ALA A 22 -35.68 -12.08 11.69
N GLU A 23 -36.76 -12.82 11.95
CA GLU A 23 -37.28 -13.02 13.29
C GLU A 23 -36.19 -13.59 14.20
N ASP A 24 -36.10 -13.08 15.43
CA ASP A 24 -35.16 -13.40 16.49
C ASP A 24 -34.76 -14.90 16.52
N SER A 25 -33.59 -15.20 15.95
CA SER A 25 -32.80 -16.35 16.40
C SER A 25 -31.70 -15.80 17.30
N THR A 26 -31.72 -16.15 18.56
CA THR A 26 -30.77 -15.76 19.61
C THR A 26 -29.38 -16.43 19.49
N ASP A 27 -29.03 -16.89 18.31
CA ASP A 27 -27.67 -17.24 17.93
C ASP A 27 -27.05 -16.04 17.22
N THR A 28 -26.26 -15.25 17.94
CA THR A 28 -25.42 -14.19 17.37
C THR A 28 -24.33 -14.85 16.52
N GLU A 29 -24.66 -15.19 15.28
CA GLU A 29 -23.62 -15.59 14.33
C GLU A 29 -22.66 -14.42 14.16
N LEU A 30 -21.36 -14.69 14.42
CA LEU A 30 -20.29 -13.74 14.20
C LEU A 30 -20.31 -13.24 12.75
N SER A 31 -20.19 -11.94 12.57
CA SER A 31 -20.02 -11.36 11.24
C SER A 31 -18.79 -11.95 10.54
N TYR A 32 -18.71 -11.82 9.21
CA TYR A 32 -17.55 -12.29 8.45
C TYR A 32 -16.23 -11.71 8.99
N SER A 33 -16.20 -10.42 9.29
CA SER A 33 -15.04 -9.74 9.89
C SER A 33 -14.66 -10.31 11.26
N GLU A 34 -15.62 -10.57 12.14
CA GLU A 34 -15.38 -11.16 13.45
C GLU A 34 -14.85 -12.60 13.35
N ARG A 35 -15.36 -13.38 12.39
CA ARG A 35 -14.84 -14.73 12.10
C ARG A 35 -13.38 -14.69 11.64
N ILE A 36 -13.03 -13.74 10.73
CA ILE A 36 -11.64 -13.56 10.31
C ILE A 36 -10.79 -13.18 11.53
N LYS A 37 -11.16 -12.13 12.27
CA LYS A 37 -10.39 -11.64 13.42
C LYS A 37 -10.17 -12.68 14.51
N SER A 38 -11.11 -13.60 14.70
CA SER A 38 -10.99 -14.69 15.68
C SER A 38 -10.21 -15.90 15.18
N SER A 39 -9.89 -15.97 13.88
CA SER A 39 -9.20 -17.13 13.31
C SER A 39 -7.71 -17.18 13.73
N PRO A 40 -7.16 -18.38 13.99
CA PRO A 40 -5.73 -18.53 14.25
C PRO A 40 -4.85 -18.02 13.10
N GLU A 41 -5.30 -18.19 11.87
CA GLU A 41 -4.62 -17.72 10.65
C GLU A 41 -4.45 -16.21 10.64
N PHE A 42 -5.50 -15.47 10.99
CA PHE A 42 -5.43 -14.01 11.09
C PHE A 42 -4.54 -13.54 12.25
N GLN A 43 -4.58 -14.22 13.40
CA GLN A 43 -3.72 -13.85 14.54
C GLN A 43 -2.24 -14.04 14.22
N LEU A 44 -1.90 -15.10 13.47
CA LEU A 44 -0.53 -15.31 13.01
C LEU A 44 -0.12 -14.24 11.98
N PHE A 45 -0.96 -13.99 10.98
CA PHE A 45 -0.75 -12.92 10.01
C PHE A 45 -0.53 -11.57 10.68
N LYS A 46 -1.36 -11.23 11.66
CA LYS A 46 -1.25 -9.98 12.42
C LYS A 46 0.11 -9.87 13.10
N THR A 47 0.57 -10.94 13.74
CA THR A 47 1.88 -10.97 14.41
C THR A 47 3.02 -10.78 13.42
N ASP A 48 3.02 -11.49 12.30
CA ASP A 48 4.05 -11.38 11.26
C ASP A 48 4.06 -9.98 10.65
N PHE A 49 2.88 -9.42 10.39
CA PHE A 49 2.71 -8.08 9.86
C PHE A 49 3.25 -7.00 10.83
N GLU A 50 2.87 -7.06 12.11
CA GLU A 50 3.34 -6.10 13.13
C GLU A 50 4.85 -6.17 13.32
N ASN A 51 5.45 -7.36 13.28
CA ASN A 51 6.89 -7.55 13.34
C ASN A 51 7.61 -6.93 12.13
N ASP A 52 7.06 -7.09 10.92
CA ASP A 52 7.65 -6.52 9.70
C ASP A 52 7.53 -4.99 9.67
N VAL A 53 6.42 -4.44 10.17
CA VAL A 53 6.26 -2.97 10.36
C VAL A 53 7.32 -2.42 11.31
N GLU A 54 7.57 -3.10 12.42
CA GLU A 54 8.59 -2.65 13.39
C GLU A 54 10.00 -2.74 12.81
N LEU A 55 10.33 -3.84 12.15
CA LEU A 55 11.60 -3.99 11.45
C LEU A 55 11.80 -2.89 10.40
N PHE A 56 10.76 -2.58 9.62
CA PHE A 56 10.81 -1.50 8.64
C PHE A 56 11.05 -0.14 9.31
N ARG A 57 10.36 0.12 10.42
CA ARG A 57 10.53 1.35 11.23
C ARG A 57 11.97 1.49 11.75
N GLU A 58 12.54 0.43 12.32
CA GLU A 58 13.90 0.43 12.86
C GLU A 58 14.92 0.71 11.75
N ASN A 59 14.81 0.03 10.61
CA ASN A 59 15.70 0.26 9.47
C ASN A 59 15.62 1.69 8.96
N MET A 60 14.41 2.25 8.81
CA MET A 60 14.23 3.63 8.37
C MET A 60 14.84 4.64 9.35
N ASN A 61 14.69 4.41 10.65
CA ASN A 61 15.31 5.25 11.67
C ASN A 61 16.85 5.24 11.57
N LEU A 62 17.44 4.07 11.30
CA LEU A 62 18.90 3.98 11.10
C LEU A 62 19.36 4.74 9.85
N VAL A 63 18.64 4.60 8.73
CA VAL A 63 18.94 5.32 7.49
C VAL A 63 18.88 6.84 7.69
N ILE A 64 17.80 7.34 8.34
CA ILE A 64 17.56 8.77 8.49
C ILE A 64 18.49 9.40 9.52
N GLN A 65 18.70 8.74 10.68
CA GLN A 65 19.45 9.33 11.80
C GLN A 65 20.95 9.10 11.68
N LYS A 66 21.37 7.95 11.12
CA LYS A 66 22.78 7.55 11.08
C LYS A 66 23.36 7.52 9.67
N ASN A 67 22.56 7.86 8.66
CA ASN A 67 22.96 7.81 7.25
C ASN A 67 23.57 6.43 6.86
N THR A 68 22.98 5.34 7.39
CA THR A 68 23.38 3.98 7.04
C THR A 68 22.76 3.57 5.71
N SER A 69 23.30 2.50 5.08
CA SER A 69 22.66 1.88 3.94
C SER A 69 21.34 1.18 4.35
N LEU A 70 20.38 1.18 3.44
CA LEU A 70 19.12 0.49 3.58
C LEU A 70 19.33 -1.03 3.37
N ASP A 71 18.90 -1.85 4.33
CA ASP A 71 18.91 -3.31 4.16
C ASP A 71 17.65 -3.77 3.40
N VAL A 72 17.63 -3.47 2.10
CA VAL A 72 16.51 -3.81 1.20
C VAL A 72 16.24 -5.30 1.18
N ASN A 73 17.30 -6.12 1.14
CA ASN A 73 17.17 -7.56 1.01
C ASN A 73 16.45 -8.19 2.20
N THR A 74 16.79 -7.80 3.42
CA THR A 74 16.12 -8.31 4.63
C THR A 74 14.68 -7.85 4.69
N LEU A 75 14.41 -6.56 4.43
CA LEU A 75 13.06 -6.01 4.45
C LEU A 75 12.16 -6.71 3.41
N LEU A 76 12.64 -6.82 2.18
CA LEU A 76 11.89 -7.43 1.09
C LEU A 76 11.65 -8.93 1.33
N LYS A 77 12.66 -9.66 1.81
CA LYS A 77 12.53 -11.08 2.16
C LYS A 77 11.43 -11.31 3.22
N ASN A 78 11.36 -10.47 4.24
CA ASN A 78 10.35 -10.60 5.28
C ASN A 78 8.94 -10.27 4.74
N THR A 79 8.81 -9.18 3.98
CA THR A 79 7.55 -8.84 3.32
C THR A 79 7.06 -9.94 2.38
N MET A 80 7.95 -10.55 1.59
CA MET A 80 7.63 -11.68 0.72
C MET A 80 7.23 -12.93 1.51
N ALA A 81 7.85 -13.15 2.69
CA ALA A 81 7.51 -14.27 3.56
C ALA A 81 6.07 -14.18 4.11
N ILE A 82 5.55 -12.98 4.34
CA ILE A 82 4.14 -12.80 4.73
C ILE A 82 3.23 -13.40 3.66
N VAL A 83 3.46 -13.10 2.38
CA VAL A 83 2.64 -13.66 1.29
C VAL A 83 2.79 -15.18 1.20
N ALA A 84 4.00 -15.69 1.29
CA ALA A 84 4.27 -17.13 1.20
C ALA A 84 3.66 -17.94 2.35
N ASN A 85 3.72 -17.40 3.58
CA ASN A 85 3.24 -18.09 4.79
C ASN A 85 1.73 -18.05 4.96
N HIS A 86 1.05 -17.07 4.34
CA HIS A 86 -0.38 -16.82 4.52
C HIS A 86 -1.20 -17.04 3.25
N SER A 87 -0.89 -18.09 2.50
CA SER A 87 -1.62 -18.52 1.29
C SER A 87 -2.80 -19.47 1.60
N GLY A 88 -3.39 -19.36 2.80
CA GLY A 88 -4.43 -20.24 3.31
C GLY A 88 -5.85 -19.98 2.76
N SER A 89 -6.86 -20.30 3.57
CA SER A 89 -8.27 -20.17 3.20
C SER A 89 -8.79 -18.73 3.23
N ILE A 90 -8.14 -17.86 4.02
CA ILE A 90 -8.45 -16.44 4.12
C ILE A 90 -7.48 -15.68 3.21
N SER A 91 -8.02 -14.85 2.32
CA SER A 91 -7.15 -14.06 1.43
C SER A 91 -6.36 -13.00 2.20
N ILE A 92 -5.13 -12.71 1.74
CA ILE A 92 -4.32 -11.64 2.32
C ILE A 92 -5.06 -10.30 2.26
N LEU A 93 -5.86 -10.05 1.22
CA LEU A 93 -6.65 -8.82 1.11
C LEU A 93 -7.71 -8.72 2.22
N ASP A 94 -8.37 -9.83 2.57
CA ASP A 94 -9.32 -9.86 3.69
C ASP A 94 -8.59 -9.64 5.02
N MET A 95 -7.41 -10.25 5.20
CA MET A 95 -6.58 -10.02 6.38
C MET A 95 -6.13 -8.58 6.49
N LEU A 96 -5.60 -7.98 5.42
CA LEU A 96 -5.22 -6.56 5.36
C LEU A 96 -6.41 -5.65 5.66
N GLN A 97 -7.59 -5.99 5.17
CA GLN A 97 -8.81 -5.23 5.46
C GLN A 97 -9.16 -5.23 6.95
N ASN A 98 -8.88 -6.30 7.65
CA ASN A 98 -9.16 -6.44 9.09
C ASN A 98 -8.00 -5.92 9.98
N MET A 99 -6.82 -5.62 9.42
CA MET A 99 -5.70 -5.02 10.15
C MET A 99 -5.87 -3.52 10.45
N ARG A 100 -6.74 -2.82 9.73
CA ARG A 100 -6.83 -1.36 9.68
C ARG A 100 -7.18 -0.66 10.98
N GLU A 101 -7.72 -1.38 11.93
CA GLU A 101 -8.08 -0.83 13.25
C GLU A 101 -6.86 -0.67 14.16
N TYR A 102 -5.69 -1.23 13.79
CA TYR A 102 -4.57 -1.41 14.70
C TYR A 102 -3.45 -0.39 14.59
N ASP A 103 -3.10 0.07 13.39
CA ASP A 103 -2.08 1.10 13.17
C ASP A 103 -2.29 1.82 11.83
N ASP A 104 -2.02 3.12 11.83
CA ASP A 104 -2.22 3.99 10.68
C ASP A 104 -0.95 4.81 10.36
N SER A 105 0.19 4.26 10.68
CA SER A 105 1.48 4.88 10.39
C SER A 105 1.85 4.80 8.91
N THR A 106 2.82 5.62 8.50
CA THR A 106 3.43 5.54 7.16
C THR A 106 4.01 4.15 6.89
N TYR A 107 4.55 3.49 7.92
CA TYR A 107 5.15 2.16 7.80
C TYR A 107 4.11 1.09 7.51
N THR A 108 3.01 1.10 8.27
CA THR A 108 1.86 0.21 8.05
C THR A 108 1.26 0.41 6.66
N HIS A 109 1.10 1.66 6.22
CA HIS A 109 0.63 1.97 4.87
C HIS A 109 1.58 1.41 3.79
N SER A 110 2.88 1.63 3.95
CA SER A 110 3.89 1.14 3.00
C SER A 110 3.86 -0.39 2.89
N LEU A 111 3.77 -1.11 4.01
CA LEU A 111 3.68 -2.56 4.00
C LEU A 111 2.36 -3.04 3.37
N ASN A 112 1.23 -2.41 3.68
CA ASN A 112 -0.06 -2.69 3.02
C ASN A 112 0.04 -2.55 1.50
N VAL A 113 0.61 -1.45 1.01
CA VAL A 113 0.79 -1.20 -0.42
C VAL A 113 1.74 -2.21 -1.05
N ALA A 114 2.81 -2.60 -0.35
CA ALA A 114 3.75 -3.62 -0.84
C ALA A 114 3.05 -4.98 -1.05
N LEU A 115 2.26 -5.44 -0.07
CA LEU A 115 1.51 -6.70 -0.18
C LEU A 115 0.44 -6.64 -1.28
N ILE A 116 -0.22 -5.50 -1.47
CA ILE A 116 -1.18 -5.31 -2.57
C ILE A 116 -0.45 -5.30 -3.92
N CYS A 117 0.73 -4.67 -4.04
CA CYS A 117 1.54 -4.70 -5.25
C CYS A 117 1.98 -6.13 -5.61
N ASN A 118 2.37 -6.94 -4.62
CA ASN A 118 2.68 -8.35 -4.80
C ASN A 118 1.51 -9.11 -5.41
N ILE A 119 0.32 -8.97 -4.84
CA ILE A 119 -0.89 -9.64 -5.32
C ILE A 119 -1.26 -9.18 -6.73
N LEU A 120 -1.22 -7.86 -6.99
CA LEU A 120 -1.52 -7.31 -8.32
C LEU A 120 -0.53 -7.79 -9.38
N ALA A 121 0.77 -7.83 -9.05
CA ALA A 121 1.81 -8.34 -9.94
C ALA A 121 1.60 -9.83 -10.27
N GLY A 122 1.21 -10.64 -9.27
CA GLY A 122 0.84 -12.04 -9.48
C GLY A 122 -0.40 -12.20 -10.38
N TRP A 123 -1.44 -11.38 -10.21
CA TRP A 123 -2.60 -11.38 -11.10
C TRP A 123 -2.28 -10.95 -12.54
N LEU A 124 -1.30 -10.06 -12.70
CA LEU A 124 -0.78 -9.66 -14.02
C LEU A 124 0.14 -10.73 -14.63
N LYS A 125 0.41 -11.83 -13.90
CA LYS A 125 1.28 -12.93 -14.32
C LYS A 125 2.70 -12.47 -14.66
N LEU A 126 3.22 -11.56 -13.89
CA LEU A 126 4.62 -11.13 -13.95
C LEU A 126 5.54 -12.26 -13.46
N SER A 127 6.83 -12.23 -13.82
CA SER A 127 7.81 -13.18 -13.30
C SER A 127 8.03 -13.00 -11.79
N ASP A 128 8.63 -13.98 -11.12
CA ASP A 128 8.92 -13.90 -9.69
C ASP A 128 9.81 -12.69 -9.36
N GLU A 129 10.79 -12.40 -10.19
CA GLU A 129 11.67 -11.23 -10.06
C GLU A 129 10.88 -9.90 -10.22
N GLU A 130 9.95 -9.86 -11.16
CA GLU A 130 9.10 -8.68 -11.37
C GLU A 130 8.09 -8.50 -10.22
N ILE A 131 7.58 -9.59 -9.63
CA ILE A 131 6.72 -9.55 -8.45
C ILE A 131 7.49 -9.02 -7.24
N GLU A 132 8.72 -9.51 -7.03
CA GLU A 132 9.62 -9.01 -5.99
C GLU A 132 9.91 -7.52 -6.15
N LEU A 133 10.21 -7.08 -7.37
CA LEU A 133 10.46 -5.68 -7.69
C LEU A 133 9.21 -4.81 -7.47
N ALA A 134 8.03 -5.27 -7.88
CA ALA A 134 6.76 -4.57 -7.61
C ALA A 134 6.49 -4.42 -6.11
N THR A 135 6.81 -5.45 -5.33
CA THR A 135 6.69 -5.45 -3.86
C THR A 135 7.63 -4.42 -3.24
N ALA A 136 8.90 -4.38 -3.68
CA ALA A 136 9.87 -3.36 -3.25
C ALA A 136 9.42 -1.94 -3.61
N CYS A 137 8.89 -1.75 -4.82
CA CYS A 137 8.32 -0.46 -5.23
C CYS A 137 7.21 -0.01 -4.29
N GLY A 138 6.31 -0.93 -3.91
CA GLY A 138 5.25 -0.65 -2.94
C GLY A 138 5.79 -0.34 -1.54
N LEU A 139 6.81 -1.06 -1.08
CA LEU A 139 7.38 -0.88 0.27
C LEU A 139 8.03 0.50 0.45
N PHE A 140 8.72 1.00 -0.57
CA PHE A 140 9.51 2.23 -0.46
C PHE A 140 8.86 3.46 -1.11
N HIS A 141 7.65 3.35 -1.69
CA HIS A 141 7.04 4.48 -2.43
C HIS A 141 6.88 5.74 -1.59
N ASP A 142 6.54 5.60 -0.33
CA ASP A 142 6.20 6.68 0.61
C ASP A 142 7.36 7.05 1.57
N ILE A 143 8.56 6.52 1.37
CA ILE A 143 9.70 6.73 2.26
C ILE A 143 10.02 8.23 2.51
N GLY A 144 9.75 9.07 1.54
CA GLY A 144 9.94 10.51 1.65
C GLY A 144 9.01 11.20 2.66
N LYS A 145 7.91 10.57 3.08
CA LYS A 145 7.05 11.09 4.15
C LYS A 145 7.77 11.18 5.49
N LEU A 146 8.78 10.33 5.70
CA LEU A 146 9.60 10.35 6.91
C LEU A 146 10.45 11.62 7.04
N LEU A 147 10.62 12.38 5.95
CA LEU A 147 11.33 13.67 5.91
C LEU A 147 10.37 14.87 5.99
N ILE A 148 9.07 14.64 6.07
CA ILE A 148 8.06 15.67 6.29
C ILE A 148 7.84 15.85 7.81
N PRO A 149 7.66 17.09 8.30
CA PRO A 149 7.40 17.32 9.71
C PRO A 149 6.20 16.49 10.22
N TYR A 150 6.41 15.75 11.29
CA TYR A 150 5.39 14.87 11.89
C TYR A 150 4.11 15.63 12.23
N SER A 151 4.22 16.90 12.68
CA SER A 151 3.07 17.76 12.97
C SER A 151 2.14 18.01 11.77
N ILE A 152 2.66 17.86 10.54
CA ILE A 152 1.86 17.98 9.31
C ILE A 152 1.27 16.63 8.95
N ILE A 153 2.07 15.55 9.00
CA ILE A 153 1.62 14.18 8.66
C ILE A 153 0.49 13.71 9.60
N SER A 154 0.66 13.96 10.92
CA SER A 154 -0.27 13.50 11.95
C SER A 154 -1.41 14.48 12.25
N LYS A 155 -1.50 15.60 11.52
CA LYS A 155 -2.49 16.64 11.81
C LYS A 155 -3.92 16.10 11.70
N PRO A 156 -4.70 16.18 12.75
CA PRO A 156 -6.10 15.83 12.67
C PRO A 156 -6.87 16.91 11.87
N GLY A 157 -7.70 16.46 10.91
CA GLY A 157 -8.55 17.33 10.14
C GLY A 157 -7.94 17.84 8.84
N LYS A 158 -8.47 18.94 8.32
CA LYS A 158 -8.11 19.46 6.99
C LYS A 158 -6.76 20.19 7.01
N LEU A 159 -5.91 19.88 6.03
CA LEU A 159 -4.62 20.55 5.81
C LEU A 159 -4.85 21.93 5.17
N SER A 160 -3.98 22.91 5.49
CA SER A 160 -3.86 24.13 4.72
C SER A 160 -3.24 23.86 3.33
N GLU A 161 -3.35 24.83 2.42
CA GLU A 161 -2.73 24.70 1.10
C GLU A 161 -1.21 24.57 1.19
N GLU A 162 -0.57 25.28 2.14
CA GLU A 162 0.87 25.22 2.38
C GLU A 162 1.30 23.87 2.98
N GLU A 163 0.53 23.35 3.95
CA GLU A 163 0.76 22.03 4.51
C GLU A 163 0.62 20.93 3.45
N PHE A 164 -0.42 21.03 2.62
CA PHE A 164 -0.61 20.09 1.51
C PHE A 164 0.51 20.21 0.46
N ALA A 165 0.96 21.42 0.14
CA ALA A 165 2.12 21.65 -0.73
C ALA A 165 3.41 21.04 -0.15
N THR A 166 3.54 21.05 1.19
CA THR A 166 4.66 20.41 1.89
C THR A 166 4.60 18.89 1.78
N ILE A 167 3.42 18.28 1.98
CA ILE A 167 3.25 16.84 1.81
C ILE A 167 3.57 16.43 0.36
N LYS A 168 3.15 17.19 -0.63
CA LYS A 168 3.45 16.90 -2.04
C LYS A 168 4.95 16.85 -2.40
N LYS A 169 5.83 17.22 -1.50
CA LYS A 169 7.29 17.08 -1.70
C LYS A 169 7.81 15.67 -1.44
N HIS A 170 7.04 14.81 -0.72
CA HIS A 170 7.52 13.48 -0.34
C HIS A 170 7.97 12.60 -1.52
N PRO A 171 7.37 12.63 -2.73
CA PRO A 171 7.87 11.83 -3.84
C PRO A 171 9.29 12.22 -4.25
N THR A 172 9.56 13.52 -4.33
CA THR A 172 10.89 14.04 -4.64
C THR A 172 11.88 13.75 -3.52
N LEU A 173 11.49 13.91 -2.26
CA LEU A 173 12.32 13.60 -1.10
C LEU A 173 12.65 12.11 -1.01
N GLY A 174 11.67 11.24 -1.27
CA GLY A 174 11.87 9.79 -1.30
C GLY A 174 12.83 9.37 -2.41
N TYR A 175 12.64 9.90 -3.61
CA TYR A 175 13.56 9.69 -4.72
C TYR A 175 14.99 10.10 -4.37
N GLN A 176 15.19 11.30 -3.80
CA GLN A 176 16.50 11.80 -3.40
C GLN A 176 17.17 10.92 -2.34
N LEU A 177 16.42 10.44 -1.36
CA LEU A 177 16.91 9.52 -0.34
C LEU A 177 17.36 8.20 -0.97
N LEU A 178 16.59 7.66 -1.90
CA LEU A 178 16.89 6.38 -2.56
C LEU A 178 18.02 6.48 -3.58
N LEU A 179 18.40 7.66 -4.07
CA LEU A 179 19.55 7.83 -4.97
C LEU A 179 20.88 7.37 -4.34
N SER A 180 21.01 7.49 -3.03
CA SER A 180 22.21 7.06 -2.29
C SER A 180 22.17 5.60 -1.85
N GLN A 181 21.08 4.88 -2.16
CA GLN A 181 20.88 3.50 -1.74
C GLN A 181 21.08 2.55 -2.93
N ASP A 182 21.51 1.33 -2.64
CA ASP A 182 21.65 0.27 -3.63
C ASP A 182 20.28 -0.39 -3.87
N VAL A 183 19.44 0.27 -4.65
CA VAL A 183 18.11 -0.18 -5.06
C VAL A 183 17.93 -0.02 -6.56
N ASP A 184 17.04 -0.83 -7.13
CA ASP A 184 16.68 -0.76 -8.53
C ASP A 184 16.11 0.62 -8.90
N ASP A 185 16.33 1.04 -10.15
CA ASP A 185 15.83 2.34 -10.64
C ASP A 185 14.31 2.41 -10.67
N HIS A 186 13.61 1.28 -10.86
CA HIS A 186 12.16 1.21 -10.76
C HIS A 186 11.66 1.55 -9.35
N VAL A 187 12.38 1.17 -8.29
CA VAL A 187 12.04 1.52 -6.90
C VAL A 187 12.16 3.04 -6.69
N LYS A 188 13.24 3.65 -7.20
CA LYS A 188 13.44 5.12 -7.16
C LYS A 188 12.32 5.82 -7.93
N ASN A 189 12.02 5.33 -9.13
CA ASN A 189 10.95 5.87 -9.98
C ASN A 189 9.57 5.71 -9.33
N ALA A 190 9.28 4.59 -8.68
CA ALA A 190 8.04 4.39 -7.97
C ALA A 190 7.87 5.43 -6.85
N ALA A 191 8.91 5.69 -6.06
CA ALA A 191 8.87 6.74 -5.04
C ALA A 191 8.59 8.13 -5.64
N LEU A 192 9.16 8.45 -6.82
CA LEU A 192 8.95 9.74 -7.48
C LEU A 192 7.58 9.87 -8.15
N MET A 193 7.07 8.78 -8.76
CA MET A 193 6.00 8.85 -9.76
C MET A 193 4.65 8.28 -9.31
N HIS A 194 4.52 7.68 -8.12
CA HIS A 194 3.27 7.01 -7.69
C HIS A 194 2.06 7.96 -7.58
N HIS A 195 2.28 9.26 -7.50
CA HIS A 195 1.23 10.27 -7.57
C HIS A 195 1.01 10.86 -8.97
N GLU A 196 1.74 10.39 -9.98
CA GLU A 196 1.44 10.77 -11.36
C GLU A 196 0.12 10.14 -11.83
N ARG A 197 -0.49 10.76 -12.83
CA ARG A 197 -1.74 10.30 -13.41
C ARG A 197 -1.60 10.28 -14.93
N SER A 198 -2.12 9.24 -15.58
CA SER A 198 -1.95 9.03 -17.03
C SER A 198 -2.39 10.21 -17.89
N ASN A 199 -3.31 11.06 -17.38
CA ASN A 199 -3.75 12.28 -18.05
C ASN A 199 -2.84 13.50 -17.80
N GLY A 200 -1.79 13.37 -16.98
CA GLY A 200 -0.86 14.46 -16.62
C GLY A 200 -1.37 15.39 -15.52
N SER A 201 -2.47 15.05 -14.84
CA SER A 201 -2.98 15.84 -13.69
C SER A 201 -2.26 15.54 -12.38
N GLY A 202 -1.33 14.57 -12.38
CA GLY A 202 -0.55 14.16 -11.22
C GLY A 202 0.55 15.14 -10.81
N TYR A 203 1.41 14.69 -9.92
CA TYR A 203 2.59 15.42 -9.45
C TYR A 203 3.71 14.41 -9.12
N PRO A 204 4.98 14.81 -9.02
CA PRO A 204 5.51 16.18 -9.12
C PRO A 204 5.83 16.64 -10.55
N LEU A 205 5.98 15.71 -11.53
CA LEU A 205 6.51 15.98 -12.85
C LEU A 205 5.42 16.18 -13.92
N LYS A 206 4.17 15.86 -13.61
CA LYS A 206 3.00 15.92 -14.51
C LYS A 206 3.17 15.03 -15.76
N LEU A 207 3.75 13.85 -15.55
CA LEU A 207 3.98 12.85 -16.59
C LEU A 207 2.68 12.29 -17.14
N LYS A 208 2.72 11.82 -18.40
CA LYS A 208 1.55 11.27 -19.11
C LYS A 208 1.83 9.86 -19.61
N GLY A 209 0.83 9.00 -19.50
CA GLY A 209 0.82 7.68 -20.13
C GLY A 209 2.13 6.90 -19.91
N ASN A 210 2.83 6.62 -21.02
CA ASN A 210 4.05 5.81 -21.02
C ASN A 210 5.30 6.51 -20.43
N GLN A 211 5.22 7.77 -20.07
CA GLN A 211 6.29 8.46 -19.36
C GLN A 211 6.35 8.04 -17.88
N ILE A 212 5.26 7.46 -17.36
CA ILE A 212 5.18 6.96 -15.99
C ILE A 212 5.73 5.53 -15.96
N ASP A 213 6.67 5.27 -15.06
CA ASP A 213 7.24 3.95 -14.84
C ASP A 213 6.14 2.89 -14.64
N PRO A 214 6.24 1.69 -15.25
CA PRO A 214 5.23 0.66 -15.14
C PRO A 214 4.97 0.22 -13.69
N TYR A 215 5.99 0.11 -12.87
CA TYR A 215 5.85 -0.25 -11.46
C TYR A 215 5.23 0.91 -10.64
N ALA A 216 5.57 2.15 -10.95
CA ALA A 216 4.89 3.31 -10.35
C ALA A 216 3.38 3.32 -10.64
N ARG A 217 2.94 2.81 -11.79
CA ARG A 217 1.51 2.65 -12.12
C ARG A 217 0.85 1.56 -11.27
N ILE A 218 1.55 0.43 -11.02
CA ILE A 218 1.07 -0.61 -10.09
C ILE A 218 0.92 -0.03 -8.70
N VAL A 219 1.95 0.66 -8.20
CA VAL A 219 1.93 1.32 -6.87
C VAL A 219 0.81 2.36 -6.78
N ALA A 220 0.59 3.16 -7.83
CA ALA A 220 -0.50 4.15 -7.83
C ALA A 220 -1.88 3.52 -7.69
N ILE A 221 -2.11 2.35 -8.30
CA ILE A 221 -3.37 1.57 -8.16
C ILE A 221 -3.46 0.97 -6.76
N ALA A 222 -2.40 0.32 -6.28
CA ALA A 222 -2.34 -0.29 -4.96
C ALA A 222 -2.57 0.74 -3.84
N GLY A 223 -1.93 1.92 -3.93
CA GLY A 223 -2.09 3.01 -2.96
C GLY A 223 -3.51 3.57 -2.92
N VAL A 224 -4.16 3.75 -4.08
CA VAL A 224 -5.58 4.16 -4.14
C VAL A 224 -6.47 3.08 -3.53
N PHE A 225 -6.26 1.82 -3.85
CA PHE A 225 -7.01 0.71 -3.27
C PHE A 225 -6.83 0.66 -1.74
N ALA A 226 -5.60 0.75 -1.25
CA ALA A 226 -5.30 0.80 0.18
C ALA A 226 -6.02 1.97 0.87
N ALA A 227 -6.02 3.16 0.27
CA ALA A 227 -6.67 4.35 0.81
C ALA A 227 -8.20 4.22 0.85
N LEU A 228 -8.83 3.75 -0.24
CA LEU A 228 -10.28 3.54 -0.33
C LEU A 228 -10.77 2.50 0.66
N THR A 229 -10.00 1.44 0.81
CA THR A 229 -10.34 0.36 1.70
C THR A 229 -9.92 0.65 3.16
N ALA A 230 -9.16 1.68 3.49
CA ALA A 230 -8.77 2.06 4.87
C ALA A 230 -9.89 2.69 5.72
N GLY A 231 -11.14 2.79 5.23
CA GLY A 231 -12.25 3.40 5.98
C GLY A 231 -12.06 4.89 6.29
N ARG A 232 -10.97 5.50 5.78
CA ARG A 232 -10.77 6.94 5.84
C ARG A 232 -11.60 7.60 4.76
N CYS A 233 -12.56 8.41 5.16
CA CYS A 233 -13.06 9.44 4.27
C CYS A 233 -11.84 10.26 3.81
N PHE A 234 -11.61 10.37 2.50
CA PHE A 234 -10.66 11.31 1.93
C PHE A 234 -10.85 12.67 2.60
N ARG A 235 -9.88 13.07 3.41
CA ARG A 235 -9.88 14.37 4.06
C ARG A 235 -9.04 15.33 3.26
#